data_99e9ae8893920f1fbaa918b6a0b79ce5
#
_entry.id   99e9ae8893920f1fbaa918b6a0b79ce5
#
_cell.length_a   1.000
_cell.length_b   1.000
_cell.length_c   1.000
_cell.angle_alpha   90.00
_cell.angle_beta   90.00
_cell.angle_gamma   90.00
#
_symmetry.space_group_name_H-M   'P 1'
#
loop_
_entity.id
_entity.type
_entity.pdbx_description
1 polymer ?
#
loop_
_entity_poly.entity_id
_entity_poly.type
_entity_poly.pdbx_seq_one_letter_code
_entity_poly.pdbx_strand_id
1 'polypeptide(L)'
;MARSAATWDPGQYLRFGSQRLRPALDLLAQIPLDAPGRVVDLGCGAGNVTAILRGRFPAAEIVGVDGSDTMLARARATAPECRFEQADFFGWEPRDRPDLIYSNAALQWVDGHPTLFPRLLSFLAPGGVLAVQMPAMHATPLHQVSRELAASGEWSGELRDVIPLPGILPAMDYWDMLRPRVASLEMWQTTYMHALQGEDAVMEWASGSGLRPYLDRLSEARKAAFRQAYAEAVRVHYPRRADGTTILPFHRLFMVARMAGERAIA
;
A
#
# COMPACT_ATOMS: atom_id res chain seq x y z
N MET A 1 20.60 8.54 -8.65
CA MET A 1 19.72 9.68 -8.94
C MET A 1 18.53 9.57 -8.01
N ALA A 2 18.32 10.58 -7.15
CA ALA A 2 17.20 10.59 -6.21
C ALA A 2 15.88 10.64 -7.01
N ARG A 3 14.99 9.66 -6.79
CA ARG A 3 13.61 9.69 -7.31
C ARG A 3 12.92 10.92 -6.75
N SER A 4 12.39 11.79 -7.63
CA SER A 4 11.48 12.85 -7.21
C SER A 4 10.31 12.20 -6.48
N ALA A 5 10.18 12.45 -5.17
CA ALA A 5 9.05 11.97 -4.40
C ALA A 5 7.77 12.55 -5.03
N ALA A 6 6.92 11.68 -5.59
CA ALA A 6 5.61 12.07 -6.06
C ALA A 6 4.89 12.78 -4.91
N THR A 7 4.44 14.02 -5.11
CA THR A 7 3.73 14.78 -4.09
C THR A 7 2.37 14.13 -3.81
N TRP A 8 2.30 13.32 -2.77
CA TRP A 8 1.10 12.64 -2.31
C TRP A 8 0.06 13.66 -1.83
N ASP A 9 -1.18 13.61 -2.37
CA ASP A 9 -2.29 14.46 -1.93
C ASP A 9 -3.19 13.72 -0.93
N PRO A 10 -3.08 14.06 0.35
CA PRO A 10 -3.85 13.41 1.40
C PRO A 10 -5.35 13.71 1.37
N GLY A 11 -5.76 14.87 0.83
CA GLY A 11 -7.17 15.25 0.72
C GLY A 11 -7.93 14.33 -0.24
N GLN A 12 -7.34 14.03 -1.41
CA GLN A 12 -7.89 13.09 -2.38
C GLN A 12 -7.88 11.65 -1.84
N TYR A 13 -6.86 11.28 -1.06
CA TYR A 13 -6.78 9.96 -0.42
C TYR A 13 -7.91 9.73 0.60
N LEU A 14 -8.22 10.73 1.43
CA LEU A 14 -9.24 10.66 2.47
C LEU A 14 -10.68 10.65 1.91
N ARG A 15 -10.90 11.12 0.68
CA ARG A 15 -12.21 11.07 0.01
C ARG A 15 -12.81 9.66 -0.07
N PHE A 16 -11.97 8.61 -0.07
CA PHE A 16 -12.35 7.20 -0.11
C PHE A 16 -11.93 6.45 1.17
N GLY A 17 -11.85 7.14 2.30
CA GLY A 17 -11.26 6.65 3.55
C GLY A 17 -11.85 5.33 4.05
N SER A 18 -13.17 5.15 4.04
CA SER A 18 -13.84 3.93 4.52
C SER A 18 -13.50 2.68 3.68
N GLN A 19 -13.44 2.82 2.35
CA GLN A 19 -13.11 1.72 1.43
C GLN A 19 -11.63 1.31 1.51
N ARG A 20 -10.76 2.23 1.90
CA ARG A 20 -9.32 1.97 2.06
C ARG A 20 -8.94 1.40 3.42
N LEU A 21 -9.78 1.64 4.45
CA LEU A 21 -9.57 1.11 5.80
C LEU A 21 -9.97 -0.36 5.93
N ARG A 22 -10.98 -0.82 5.18
CA ARG A 22 -11.44 -2.22 5.27
C ARG A 22 -10.33 -3.25 5.10
N PRO A 23 -9.42 -3.17 4.10
CA PRO A 23 -8.32 -4.11 3.99
C PRO A 23 -7.36 -4.10 5.19
N ALA A 24 -7.16 -2.92 5.81
CA ALA A 24 -6.36 -2.84 7.04
C ALA A 24 -7.03 -3.60 8.19
N LEU A 25 -8.35 -3.48 8.34
CA LEU A 25 -9.09 -4.21 9.37
C LEU A 25 -9.11 -5.72 9.09
N ASP A 26 -9.29 -6.12 7.83
CA ASP A 26 -9.27 -7.53 7.43
C ASP A 26 -7.88 -8.17 7.69
N LEU A 27 -6.78 -7.44 7.45
CA LEU A 27 -5.44 -7.88 7.82
C LEU A 27 -5.27 -7.98 9.34
N LEU A 28 -5.69 -6.94 10.07
CA LEU A 28 -5.56 -6.88 11.53
C LEU A 28 -6.29 -8.04 12.23
N ALA A 29 -7.44 -8.46 11.70
CA ALA A 29 -8.24 -9.55 12.23
C ALA A 29 -7.53 -10.93 12.15
N GLN A 30 -6.53 -11.08 11.28
CA GLN A 30 -5.78 -12.32 11.10
C GLN A 30 -4.46 -12.35 11.88
N ILE A 31 -4.14 -11.32 12.65
CA ILE A 31 -2.89 -11.27 13.43
C ILE A 31 -3.01 -12.13 14.67
N PRO A 32 -2.20 -13.20 14.81
CA PRO A 32 -2.29 -14.15 15.92
C PRO A 32 -1.49 -13.67 17.15
N LEU A 33 -1.74 -12.42 17.58
CA LEU A 33 -1.13 -11.80 18.77
C LEU A 33 -2.21 -11.16 19.62
N ASP A 34 -2.25 -11.54 20.91
CA ASP A 34 -3.23 -10.98 21.85
C ASP A 34 -2.72 -9.69 22.51
N ALA A 35 -1.48 -9.67 22.97
CA ALA A 35 -0.88 -8.56 23.69
C ALA A 35 0.60 -8.35 23.32
N PRO A 36 0.88 -7.89 22.06
CA PRO A 36 2.24 -7.53 21.68
C PRO A 36 2.74 -6.35 22.53
N GLY A 37 4.02 -6.38 22.93
CA GLY A 37 4.63 -5.29 23.66
C GLY A 37 5.05 -4.14 22.73
N ARG A 38 5.51 -4.48 21.52
CA ARG A 38 6.00 -3.50 20.52
C ARG A 38 5.38 -3.76 19.16
N VAL A 39 4.81 -2.69 18.57
CA VAL A 39 4.14 -2.70 17.28
C VAL A 39 4.72 -1.61 16.39
N VAL A 40 5.05 -1.96 15.17
CA VAL A 40 5.47 -1.01 14.15
C VAL A 40 4.44 -0.96 13.03
N ASP A 41 3.95 0.24 12.71
CA ASP A 41 3.14 0.54 11.53
C ASP A 41 4.06 1.09 10.43
N LEU A 42 4.51 0.21 9.54
CA LEU A 42 5.50 0.51 8.50
C LEU A 42 4.81 1.06 7.24
N GLY A 43 5.04 2.33 6.94
CA GLY A 43 4.31 3.10 5.94
C GLY A 43 2.99 3.63 6.51
N CYS A 44 3.04 4.22 7.71
CA CYS A 44 1.87 4.61 8.50
C CYS A 44 1.04 5.74 7.88
N GLY A 45 1.58 6.48 6.91
CA GLY A 45 0.91 7.61 6.27
C GLY A 45 0.43 8.65 7.29
N ALA A 46 -0.83 9.04 7.21
CA ALA A 46 -1.45 10.02 8.12
C ALA A 46 -1.88 9.44 9.49
N GLY A 47 -1.46 8.22 9.85
CA GLY A 47 -1.69 7.63 11.16
C GLY A 47 -3.06 7.01 11.40
N ASN A 48 -3.92 6.91 10.37
CA ASN A 48 -5.27 6.36 10.54
C ASN A 48 -5.26 4.91 11.02
N VAL A 49 -4.35 4.08 10.45
CA VAL A 49 -4.19 2.69 10.85
C VAL A 49 -3.43 2.60 12.16
N THR A 50 -2.45 3.48 12.39
CA THR A 50 -1.74 3.58 13.68
C THR A 50 -2.70 3.77 14.86
N ALA A 51 -3.71 4.65 14.70
CA ALA A 51 -4.76 4.85 15.70
C ALA A 51 -5.61 3.59 15.94
N ILE A 52 -5.91 2.82 14.89
CA ILE A 52 -6.63 1.55 14.99
C ILE A 52 -5.78 0.51 15.73
N LEU A 53 -4.48 0.41 15.40
CA LEU A 53 -3.54 -0.47 16.10
C LEU A 53 -3.44 -0.09 17.59
N ARG A 54 -3.42 1.20 17.94
CA ARG A 54 -3.48 1.66 19.33
C ARG A 54 -4.74 1.18 20.03
N GLY A 55 -5.89 1.29 19.38
CA GLY A 55 -7.16 0.79 19.93
C GLY A 55 -7.17 -0.73 20.15
N ARG A 56 -6.56 -1.50 19.24
CA ARG A 56 -6.47 -2.97 19.33
C ARG A 56 -5.45 -3.44 20.34
N PHE A 57 -4.34 -2.72 20.51
CA PHE A 57 -3.22 -3.07 21.38
C PHE A 57 -2.90 -1.92 22.34
N PRO A 58 -3.78 -1.63 23.31
CA PRO A 58 -3.68 -0.43 24.14
C PRO A 58 -2.45 -0.42 25.09
N ALA A 59 -1.85 -1.57 25.39
CA ALA A 59 -0.66 -1.69 26.19
C ALA A 59 0.65 -1.67 25.42
N ALA A 60 0.59 -1.76 24.07
CA ALA A 60 1.78 -1.83 23.22
C ALA A 60 2.47 -0.46 23.09
N GLU A 61 3.79 -0.46 22.99
CA GLU A 61 4.52 0.66 22.38
C GLU A 61 4.29 0.63 20.87
N ILE A 62 3.69 1.69 20.29
CA ILE A 62 3.41 1.76 18.86
C ILE A 62 4.26 2.84 18.21
N VAL A 63 4.97 2.45 17.15
CA VAL A 63 5.81 3.34 16.34
C VAL A 63 5.29 3.33 14.90
N GLY A 64 4.84 4.48 14.41
CA GLY A 64 4.54 4.71 13.00
C GLY A 64 5.78 5.16 12.24
N VAL A 65 6.07 4.54 11.11
CA VAL A 65 7.21 4.88 10.25
C VAL A 65 6.71 5.28 8.87
N ASP A 66 7.15 6.43 8.37
CA ASP A 66 6.84 6.89 7.00
C ASP A 66 7.97 7.77 6.47
N GLY A 67 8.17 7.77 5.14
CA GLY A 67 9.18 8.61 4.50
C GLY A 67 8.78 10.08 4.35
N SER A 68 7.50 10.43 4.54
CA SER A 68 6.94 11.75 4.29
C SER A 68 6.72 12.55 5.58
N ASP A 69 7.47 13.63 5.76
CA ASP A 69 7.27 14.57 6.88
C ASP A 69 5.85 15.12 6.96
N THR A 70 5.24 15.42 5.81
CA THR A 70 3.87 15.92 5.74
C THR A 70 2.86 14.90 6.25
N MET A 71 3.08 13.61 5.96
CA MET A 71 2.26 12.52 6.48
C MET A 71 2.47 12.35 7.98
N LEU A 72 3.72 12.36 8.43
CA LEU A 72 4.05 12.24 9.85
C LEU A 72 3.50 13.39 10.71
N ALA A 73 3.48 14.61 10.17
CA ALA A 73 2.86 15.76 10.86
C ALA A 73 1.36 15.51 11.12
N ARG A 74 0.65 14.90 10.15
CA ARG A 74 -0.76 14.50 10.31
C ARG A 74 -0.92 13.32 11.23
N ALA A 75 -0.02 12.33 11.13
CA ALA A 75 -0.04 11.14 11.96
C ALA A 75 0.08 11.50 13.46
N ARG A 76 0.95 12.45 13.80
CA ARG A 76 1.07 12.98 15.18
C ARG A 76 -0.21 13.63 15.69
N ALA A 77 -0.99 14.27 14.81
CA ALA A 77 -2.30 14.83 15.17
C ALA A 77 -3.38 13.75 15.27
N THR A 78 -3.29 12.68 14.46
CA THR A 78 -4.29 11.60 14.41
C THR A 78 -4.15 10.62 15.58
N ALA A 79 -2.91 10.30 15.97
CA ALA A 79 -2.61 9.35 17.06
C ALA A 79 -1.49 9.92 17.96
N PRO A 80 -1.78 10.98 18.75
CA PRO A 80 -0.78 11.71 19.52
C PRO A 80 -0.08 10.88 20.61
N GLU A 81 -0.67 9.77 21.03
CA GLU A 81 -0.12 8.84 22.01
C GLU A 81 0.85 7.81 21.40
N CYS A 82 1.05 7.84 20.08
CA CYS A 82 2.00 6.98 19.36
C CYS A 82 3.28 7.75 19.03
N ARG A 83 4.37 7.01 18.82
CA ARG A 83 5.63 7.58 18.32
C ARG A 83 5.67 7.52 16.81
N PHE A 84 6.36 8.49 16.18
CA PHE A 84 6.50 8.55 14.73
C PHE A 84 7.94 8.85 14.35
N GLU A 85 8.46 8.07 13.41
CA GLU A 85 9.83 8.15 12.92
C GLU A 85 9.84 8.35 11.39
N GLN A 86 10.71 9.21 10.90
CA GLN A 86 10.91 9.41 9.48
C GLN A 86 12.01 8.47 8.99
N ALA A 87 11.65 7.55 8.10
CA ALA A 87 12.60 6.69 7.41
C ALA A 87 12.00 6.13 6.12
N ASP A 88 12.87 5.78 5.17
CA ASP A 88 12.49 4.91 4.06
C ASP A 88 12.54 3.42 4.48
N PHE A 89 11.90 2.56 3.70
CA PHE A 89 11.78 1.14 4.04
C PHE A 89 13.11 0.39 4.08
N PHE A 90 14.12 0.82 3.33
CA PHE A 90 15.43 0.18 3.29
C PHE A 90 16.40 0.75 4.33
N GLY A 91 16.25 2.02 4.69
CA GLY A 91 17.06 2.67 5.71
C GLY A 91 16.57 2.44 7.13
N TRP A 92 15.29 2.05 7.29
CA TRP A 92 14.70 1.86 8.62
C TRP A 92 15.23 0.61 9.33
N GLU A 93 15.54 0.77 10.61
CA GLU A 93 15.86 -0.30 11.56
C GLU A 93 15.21 -0.02 12.90
N PRO A 94 14.53 -1.02 13.51
CA PRO A 94 13.94 -0.82 14.83
C PRO A 94 15.03 -0.76 15.90
N ARG A 95 14.82 0.06 16.94
CA ARG A 95 15.74 0.12 18.11
C ARG A 95 15.74 -1.19 18.89
N ASP A 96 14.56 -1.79 19.03
CA ASP A 96 14.30 -3.05 19.71
C ASP A 96 13.45 -3.93 18.81
N ARG A 97 13.58 -5.24 18.96
CA ARG A 97 12.83 -6.21 18.16
C ARG A 97 11.32 -6.06 18.37
N PRO A 98 10.53 -5.71 17.36
CA PRO A 98 9.08 -5.64 17.48
C PRO A 98 8.44 -7.04 17.49
N ASP A 99 7.31 -7.14 18.19
CA ASP A 99 6.44 -8.32 18.14
C ASP A 99 5.57 -8.33 16.89
N LEU A 100 5.29 -7.12 16.35
CA LEU A 100 4.50 -6.95 15.15
C LEU A 100 5.13 -5.86 14.26
N ILE A 101 5.42 -6.23 13.01
CA ILE A 101 5.58 -5.28 11.91
C ILE A 101 4.32 -5.37 11.06
N TYR A 102 3.55 -4.31 11.04
CA TYR A 102 2.32 -4.18 10.28
C TYR A 102 2.55 -3.21 9.11
N SER A 103 2.10 -3.56 7.91
CA SER A 103 2.19 -2.66 6.74
C SER A 103 0.98 -2.81 5.85
N ASN A 104 0.23 -1.71 5.69
CA ASN A 104 -0.96 -1.72 4.85
C ASN A 104 -0.86 -0.69 3.72
N ALA A 105 -0.97 -1.15 2.49
CA ALA A 105 -0.96 -0.34 1.27
C ALA A 105 0.25 0.61 1.19
N ALA A 106 1.44 0.13 1.58
CA ALA A 106 2.67 0.90 1.63
C ALA A 106 3.81 0.26 0.83
N LEU A 107 4.10 -1.03 1.02
CA LEU A 107 5.26 -1.68 0.40
C LEU A 107 5.18 -1.80 -1.12
N GLN A 108 4.00 -1.72 -1.75
CA GLN A 108 3.87 -1.69 -3.21
C GLN A 108 4.52 -0.46 -3.88
N TRP A 109 4.95 0.53 -3.10
CA TRP A 109 5.60 1.74 -3.61
C TRP A 109 7.10 1.60 -3.85
N VAL A 110 7.68 0.46 -3.46
CA VAL A 110 9.12 0.20 -3.58
C VAL A 110 9.41 -1.09 -4.33
N ASP A 111 10.56 -1.12 -4.98
CA ASP A 111 11.13 -2.33 -5.58
C ASP A 111 11.94 -3.11 -4.53
N GLY A 112 12.55 -4.23 -4.94
CA GLY A 112 13.53 -4.93 -4.09
C GLY A 112 12.90 -5.76 -2.98
N HIS A 113 11.66 -6.19 -3.12
CA HIS A 113 10.97 -7.07 -2.18
C HIS A 113 11.77 -8.33 -1.80
N PRO A 114 12.53 -8.98 -2.72
CA PRO A 114 13.35 -10.15 -2.37
C PRO A 114 14.41 -9.88 -1.29
N THR A 115 14.86 -8.65 -1.16
CA THR A 115 15.78 -8.22 -0.10
C THR A 115 15.04 -7.65 1.11
N LEU A 116 13.99 -6.87 0.87
CA LEU A 116 13.26 -6.15 1.92
C LEU A 116 12.52 -7.10 2.86
N PHE A 117 11.75 -8.04 2.33
CA PHE A 117 10.92 -8.91 3.17
C PHE A 117 11.73 -9.81 4.12
N PRO A 118 12.82 -10.50 3.67
CA PRO A 118 13.70 -11.23 4.58
C PRO A 118 14.34 -10.33 5.65
N ARG A 119 14.69 -9.08 5.30
CA ARG A 119 15.22 -8.11 6.25
C ARG A 119 14.17 -7.72 7.31
N LEU A 120 12.93 -7.46 6.92
CA LEU A 120 11.85 -7.17 7.87
C LEU A 120 11.60 -8.34 8.83
N LEU A 121 11.64 -9.60 8.33
CA LEU A 121 11.55 -10.79 9.18
C LEU A 121 12.70 -10.85 10.21
N SER A 122 13.92 -10.47 9.83
CA SER A 122 15.08 -10.53 10.72
C SER A 122 15.00 -9.55 11.89
N PHE A 123 14.17 -8.53 11.79
CA PHE A 123 13.96 -7.56 12.86
C PHE A 123 13.00 -8.05 13.95
N LEU A 124 12.13 -9.02 13.65
CA LEU A 124 11.11 -9.47 14.56
C LEU A 124 11.68 -10.17 15.80
N ALA A 125 10.99 -10.04 16.92
CA ALA A 125 11.22 -10.85 18.09
C ALA A 125 10.90 -12.34 17.81
N PRO A 126 11.41 -13.27 18.61
CA PRO A 126 10.96 -14.68 18.56
C PRO A 126 9.43 -14.75 18.71
N GLY A 127 8.75 -15.48 17.83
CA GLY A 127 7.29 -15.55 17.77
C GLY A 127 6.60 -14.32 17.18
N GLY A 128 7.37 -13.29 16.80
CA GLY A 128 6.86 -12.06 16.20
C GLY A 128 6.24 -12.26 14.82
N VAL A 129 5.46 -11.30 14.37
CA VAL A 129 4.63 -11.37 13.17
C VAL A 129 4.96 -10.24 12.20
N LEU A 130 5.13 -10.58 10.93
CA LEU A 130 5.08 -9.64 9.81
C LEU A 130 3.71 -9.77 9.16
N ALA A 131 2.90 -8.71 9.21
CA ALA A 131 1.58 -8.64 8.59
C ALA A 131 1.58 -7.57 7.50
N VAL A 132 1.37 -7.98 6.24
CA VAL A 132 1.44 -7.09 5.08
C VAL A 132 0.21 -7.23 4.20
N GLN A 133 -0.32 -6.08 3.77
CA GLN A 133 -1.34 -6.01 2.73
C GLN A 133 -0.88 -5.05 1.63
N MET A 134 -1.03 -5.47 0.37
CA MET A 134 -0.70 -4.65 -0.80
C MET A 134 -1.78 -4.75 -1.88
N PRO A 135 -2.07 -3.64 -2.61
CA PRO A 135 -2.81 -3.72 -3.87
C PRO A 135 -2.09 -4.61 -4.89
N ALA A 136 -2.86 -5.50 -5.54
CA ALA A 136 -2.39 -6.41 -6.60
C ALA A 136 -3.02 -6.02 -7.95
N MET A 137 -2.86 -4.75 -8.34
CA MET A 137 -3.58 -4.13 -9.47
C MET A 137 -2.74 -3.96 -10.73
N HIS A 138 -1.44 -4.19 -10.68
CA HIS A 138 -0.50 -3.85 -11.76
C HIS A 138 -0.80 -4.54 -13.11
N ALA A 139 -1.40 -5.73 -13.09
CA ALA A 139 -1.82 -6.48 -14.28
C ALA A 139 -3.27 -6.21 -14.71
N THR A 140 -3.98 -5.30 -14.03
CA THR A 140 -5.38 -4.97 -14.39
C THR A 140 -5.45 -3.86 -15.43
N PRO A 141 -6.58 -3.75 -16.15
CA PRO A 141 -6.80 -2.66 -17.10
C PRO A 141 -6.58 -1.27 -16.49
N LEU A 142 -6.86 -1.09 -15.20
CA LEU A 142 -6.60 0.16 -14.48
C LEU A 142 -5.16 0.68 -14.69
N HIS A 143 -4.16 -0.21 -14.69
CA HIS A 143 -2.76 0.16 -14.88
C HIS A 143 -2.23 -0.13 -16.28
N GLN A 144 -2.81 -1.11 -17.00
CA GLN A 144 -2.42 -1.41 -18.38
C GLN A 144 -2.72 -0.25 -19.31
N VAL A 145 -3.94 0.30 -19.26
CA VAL A 145 -4.38 1.43 -20.07
C VAL A 145 -3.47 2.65 -19.90
N SER A 146 -3.06 2.97 -18.67
CA SER A 146 -2.14 4.11 -18.45
C SER A 146 -0.76 3.91 -19.08
N ARG A 147 -0.23 2.69 -19.05
CA ARG A 147 1.05 2.35 -19.69
C ARG A 147 0.96 2.38 -21.22
N GLU A 148 -0.12 1.82 -21.76
CA GLU A 148 -0.36 1.79 -23.21
C GLU A 148 -0.51 3.21 -23.76
N LEU A 149 -1.29 4.06 -23.10
CA LEU A 149 -1.43 5.47 -23.47
C LEU A 149 -0.09 6.20 -23.38
N ALA A 150 0.65 6.06 -22.29
CA ALA A 150 1.94 6.70 -22.12
C ALA A 150 2.97 6.29 -23.20
N ALA A 151 2.86 5.06 -23.69
CA ALA A 151 3.70 4.55 -24.79
C ALA A 151 3.20 4.95 -26.19
N SER A 152 1.98 5.49 -26.33
CA SER A 152 1.40 5.89 -27.61
C SER A 152 2.11 7.11 -28.20
N GLY A 153 2.04 7.27 -29.55
CA GLY A 153 2.76 8.33 -30.27
C GLY A 153 2.48 9.75 -29.78
N GLU A 154 1.26 10.02 -29.32
CA GLU A 154 0.86 11.34 -28.81
C GLU A 154 1.54 11.69 -27.47
N TRP A 155 1.75 10.69 -26.58
CA TRP A 155 2.23 10.89 -25.21
C TRP A 155 3.68 10.46 -25.03
N SER A 156 4.20 9.60 -25.91
CA SER A 156 5.50 8.96 -25.75
C SER A 156 6.67 9.94 -25.65
N GLY A 157 6.53 11.14 -26.23
CA GLY A 157 7.56 12.19 -26.13
C GLY A 157 7.78 12.71 -24.72
N GLU A 158 6.72 12.80 -23.91
CA GLU A 158 6.74 13.35 -22.56
C GLU A 158 6.77 12.25 -21.48
N LEU A 159 6.19 11.08 -21.78
CA LEU A 159 5.89 10.05 -20.79
C LEU A 159 6.72 8.76 -20.93
N ARG A 160 7.53 8.58 -22.00
CA ARG A 160 8.33 7.35 -22.20
C ARG A 160 9.25 7.02 -21.02
N ASP A 161 9.78 8.05 -20.37
CA ASP A 161 10.73 7.89 -19.25
C ASP A 161 10.02 7.88 -17.89
N VAL A 162 8.69 7.91 -17.88
CA VAL A 162 7.94 7.75 -16.65
C VAL A 162 8.04 6.30 -16.22
N ILE A 163 8.70 6.06 -15.09
CA ILE A 163 8.74 4.74 -14.47
C ILE A 163 7.36 4.50 -13.87
N PRO A 164 6.59 3.50 -14.36
CA PRO A 164 5.35 3.11 -13.73
C PRO A 164 5.57 2.77 -12.25
N LEU A 165 4.52 2.86 -11.46
CA LEU A 165 4.58 2.37 -10.09
C LEU A 165 5.11 0.93 -10.08
N PRO A 166 6.05 0.59 -9.18
CA PRO A 166 6.52 -0.77 -9.04
C PRO A 166 5.31 -1.70 -8.86
N GLY A 167 5.32 -2.81 -9.55
CA GLY A 167 4.36 -3.86 -9.31
C GLY A 167 4.80 -4.68 -8.10
N ILE A 168 3.84 -5.32 -7.43
CA ILE A 168 4.18 -6.38 -6.50
C ILE A 168 4.57 -7.64 -7.26
N LEU A 169 5.34 -8.52 -6.62
CA LEU A 169 5.68 -9.84 -7.17
C LEU A 169 4.42 -10.72 -7.29
N PRO A 170 4.44 -11.78 -8.10
CA PRO A 170 3.46 -12.84 -8.04
C PRO A 170 3.35 -13.41 -6.62
N ALA A 171 2.15 -13.80 -6.20
CA ALA A 171 1.91 -14.28 -4.84
C ALA A 171 2.81 -15.48 -4.46
N MET A 172 3.07 -16.38 -5.42
CA MET A 172 3.90 -17.55 -5.17
C MET A 172 5.37 -17.19 -4.91
N ASP A 173 5.89 -16.11 -5.50
CA ASP A 173 7.26 -15.65 -5.24
C ASP A 173 7.42 -15.19 -3.78
N TYR A 174 6.38 -14.57 -3.19
CA TYR A 174 6.37 -14.27 -1.75
C TYR A 174 6.30 -15.54 -0.91
N TRP A 175 5.50 -16.52 -1.32
CA TRP A 175 5.43 -17.80 -0.64
C TRP A 175 6.80 -18.48 -0.57
N ASP A 176 7.46 -18.62 -1.71
CA ASP A 176 8.78 -19.28 -1.82
C ASP A 176 9.85 -18.53 -1.03
N MET A 177 9.76 -17.20 -1.02
CA MET A 177 10.67 -16.33 -0.27
C MET A 177 10.47 -16.45 1.25
N LEU A 178 9.24 -16.45 1.73
CA LEU A 178 8.93 -16.30 3.16
C LEU A 178 8.82 -17.65 3.87
N ARG A 179 8.18 -18.65 3.23
CA ARG A 179 7.86 -19.94 3.89
C ARG A 179 9.06 -20.64 4.52
N PRO A 180 10.26 -20.67 3.91
CA PRO A 180 11.44 -21.32 4.51
C PRO A 180 11.98 -20.62 5.77
N ARG A 181 11.56 -19.39 6.04
CA ARG A 181 12.11 -18.51 7.08
C ARG A 181 11.21 -18.36 8.31
N VAL A 182 10.00 -18.90 8.27
CA VAL A 182 8.96 -18.65 9.28
C VAL A 182 8.35 -19.96 9.78
N ALA A 183 7.80 -19.94 11.00
CA ALA A 183 7.09 -21.08 11.57
C ALA A 183 5.73 -21.29 10.87
N SER A 184 5.00 -20.19 10.61
CA SER A 184 3.76 -20.23 9.83
C SER A 184 3.70 -19.06 8.85
N LEU A 185 3.03 -19.31 7.72
CA LEU A 185 2.74 -18.32 6.70
C LEU A 185 1.32 -18.53 6.21
N GLU A 186 0.50 -17.50 6.36
CA GLU A 186 -0.82 -17.42 5.76
C GLU A 186 -0.80 -16.36 4.67
N MET A 187 -1.33 -16.71 3.49
CA MET A 187 -1.44 -15.80 2.37
C MET A 187 -2.80 -15.98 1.71
N TRP A 188 -3.42 -14.85 1.36
CA TRP A 188 -4.68 -14.88 0.62
C TRP A 188 -4.83 -13.64 -0.27
N GLN A 189 -5.77 -13.73 -1.20
CA GLN A 189 -6.17 -12.62 -2.04
C GLN A 189 -7.65 -12.31 -1.82
N THR A 190 -7.98 -11.02 -1.82
CA THR A 190 -9.36 -10.54 -1.74
C THR A 190 -9.63 -9.55 -2.86
N THR A 191 -10.78 -9.66 -3.48
CA THR A 191 -11.27 -8.65 -4.42
C THR A 191 -12.37 -7.83 -3.76
N TYR A 192 -12.10 -6.54 -3.59
CA TYR A 192 -13.11 -5.58 -3.11
C TYR A 192 -13.82 -4.97 -4.30
N MET A 193 -15.15 -5.08 -4.33
CA MET A 193 -15.97 -4.49 -5.37
C MET A 193 -16.32 -3.04 -4.98
N HIS A 194 -15.52 -2.08 -5.43
CA HIS A 194 -15.77 -0.67 -5.15
C HIS A 194 -16.87 -0.14 -6.08
N ALA A 195 -17.99 0.26 -5.49
CA ALA A 195 -19.08 0.92 -6.21
C ALA A 195 -18.76 2.42 -6.29
N LEU A 196 -18.31 2.86 -7.45
CA LEU A 196 -17.90 4.24 -7.69
C LEU A 196 -19.05 5.01 -8.36
N GLN A 197 -19.20 6.30 -7.98
CA GLN A 197 -20.20 7.20 -8.53
C GLN A 197 -19.53 8.27 -9.39
N GLY A 198 -20.22 8.71 -10.42
CA GLY A 198 -19.72 9.73 -11.34
C GLY A 198 -19.54 9.19 -12.77
N GLU A 199 -19.35 10.10 -13.72
CA GLU A 199 -19.21 9.75 -15.13
C GLU A 199 -17.87 9.04 -15.39
N ASP A 200 -16.79 9.61 -14.86
CA ASP A 200 -15.41 9.11 -15.02
C ASP A 200 -14.83 8.57 -13.72
N ALA A 201 -15.66 7.88 -12.95
CA ALA A 201 -15.34 7.47 -11.59
C ALA A 201 -14.06 6.65 -11.45
N VAL A 202 -13.72 5.80 -12.44
CA VAL A 202 -12.46 5.03 -12.45
C VAL A 202 -11.26 5.93 -12.73
N MET A 203 -11.38 6.90 -13.65
CA MET A 203 -10.33 7.88 -13.92
C MET A 203 -10.09 8.76 -12.68
N GLU A 204 -11.15 9.22 -12.00
CA GLU A 204 -11.02 9.98 -10.75
C GLU A 204 -10.33 9.17 -9.66
N TRP A 205 -10.70 7.91 -9.50
CA TRP A 205 -10.03 6.98 -8.58
C TRP A 205 -8.55 6.84 -8.88
N ALA A 206 -8.21 6.58 -10.15
CA ALA A 206 -6.84 6.38 -10.62
C ALA A 206 -5.99 7.65 -10.51
N SER A 207 -6.59 8.84 -10.69
CA SER A 207 -5.92 10.14 -10.56
C SER A 207 -5.36 10.39 -9.16
N GLY A 208 -5.94 9.77 -8.14
CA GLY A 208 -5.42 9.82 -6.77
C GLY A 208 -4.23 8.91 -6.49
N SER A 209 -3.87 8.01 -7.42
CA SER A 209 -2.82 7.01 -7.20
C SER A 209 -2.07 6.64 -8.49
N GLY A 210 -2.62 5.72 -9.27
CA GLY A 210 -1.94 5.09 -10.43
C GLY A 210 -1.59 6.04 -11.57
N LEU A 211 -2.35 7.10 -11.79
CA LEU A 211 -2.08 8.08 -12.84
C LEU A 211 -1.10 9.19 -12.41
N ARG A 212 -0.83 9.37 -11.13
CA ARG A 212 0.04 10.46 -10.66
C ARG A 212 1.40 10.53 -11.33
N PRO A 213 2.17 9.44 -11.47
CA PRO A 213 3.48 9.49 -12.10
C PRO A 213 3.45 10.10 -13.51
N TYR A 214 2.36 9.87 -14.25
CA TYR A 214 2.14 10.43 -15.59
C TYR A 214 1.69 11.89 -15.51
N LEU A 215 0.69 12.19 -14.68
CA LEU A 215 0.12 13.52 -14.56
C LEU A 215 1.14 14.56 -14.08
N ASP A 216 2.02 14.17 -13.14
CA ASP A 216 3.03 15.08 -12.59
C ASP A 216 4.10 15.52 -13.62
N ARG A 217 4.18 14.82 -14.76
CA ARG A 217 5.09 15.19 -15.88
C ARG A 217 4.46 16.12 -16.92
N LEU A 218 3.13 16.26 -16.91
CA LEU A 218 2.38 16.98 -17.93
C LEU A 218 2.03 18.41 -17.49
N SER A 219 1.93 19.33 -18.44
CA SER A 219 1.32 20.65 -18.23
C SER A 219 -0.18 20.51 -17.93
N GLU A 220 -0.82 21.52 -17.33
CA GLU A 220 -2.24 21.44 -16.95
C GLU A 220 -3.16 21.12 -18.15
N ALA A 221 -2.91 21.73 -19.32
CA ALA A 221 -3.67 21.43 -20.54
C ALA A 221 -3.49 19.97 -20.98
N ARG A 222 -2.26 19.45 -20.92
CA ARG A 222 -1.94 18.06 -21.26
C ARG A 222 -2.49 17.08 -20.23
N LYS A 223 -2.51 17.45 -18.93
CA LYS A 223 -3.16 16.63 -17.89
C LYS A 223 -4.63 16.40 -18.17
N ALA A 224 -5.36 17.45 -18.58
CA ALA A 224 -6.78 17.33 -18.90
C ALA A 224 -7.00 16.36 -20.09
N ALA A 225 -6.23 16.54 -21.16
CA ALA A 225 -6.30 15.67 -22.34
C ALA A 225 -5.93 14.21 -22.02
N PHE A 226 -4.88 13.98 -21.22
CA PHE A 226 -4.49 12.62 -20.80
C PHE A 226 -5.56 11.95 -19.91
N ARG A 227 -6.16 12.69 -18.99
CA ARG A 227 -7.28 12.17 -18.18
C ARG A 227 -8.47 11.79 -19.04
N GLN A 228 -8.82 12.60 -20.04
CA GLN A 228 -9.92 12.29 -20.96
C GLN A 228 -9.61 11.03 -21.78
N ALA A 229 -8.43 10.94 -22.40
CA ALA A 229 -8.01 9.77 -23.17
C ALA A 229 -8.00 8.50 -22.29
N TYR A 230 -7.53 8.61 -21.06
CA TYR A 230 -7.57 7.51 -20.11
C TYR A 230 -9.01 7.13 -19.73
N ALA A 231 -9.90 8.09 -19.48
CA ALA A 231 -11.29 7.85 -19.15
C ALA A 231 -12.00 7.09 -20.28
N GLU A 232 -11.81 7.50 -21.52
CA GLU A 232 -12.38 6.85 -22.71
C GLU A 232 -11.89 5.42 -22.85
N ALA A 233 -10.57 5.20 -22.74
CA ALA A 233 -9.97 3.88 -22.88
C ALA A 233 -10.34 2.92 -21.74
N VAL A 234 -10.44 3.40 -20.49
CA VAL A 234 -10.74 2.56 -19.33
C VAL A 234 -12.22 2.18 -19.21
N ARG A 235 -13.14 2.98 -19.78
CA ARG A 235 -14.60 2.69 -19.77
C ARG A 235 -14.94 1.35 -20.40
N VAL A 236 -14.22 0.92 -21.42
CA VAL A 236 -14.45 -0.38 -22.08
C VAL A 236 -14.30 -1.54 -21.09
N HIS A 237 -13.38 -1.41 -20.14
CA HIS A 237 -13.07 -2.42 -19.14
C HIS A 237 -13.96 -2.32 -17.89
N TYR A 238 -14.46 -1.12 -17.57
CA TYR A 238 -15.30 -0.85 -16.41
C TYR A 238 -16.55 -0.07 -16.85
N PRO A 239 -17.51 -0.75 -17.48
CA PRO A 239 -18.71 -0.09 -18.02
C PRO A 239 -19.60 0.42 -16.89
N ARG A 240 -20.19 1.62 -17.10
CA ARG A 240 -21.19 2.18 -16.21
C ARG A 240 -22.48 1.38 -16.29
N ARG A 241 -23.07 1.08 -15.15
CA ARG A 241 -24.34 0.35 -15.02
C ARG A 241 -25.54 1.25 -15.23
N ALA A 242 -26.72 0.67 -15.37
CA ALA A 242 -27.98 1.40 -15.57
C ALA A 242 -28.34 2.31 -14.40
N ASP A 243 -27.90 1.97 -13.19
CA ASP A 243 -28.08 2.79 -11.97
C ASP A 243 -27.06 3.93 -11.83
N GLY A 244 -26.19 4.10 -12.82
CA GLY A 244 -25.14 5.11 -12.80
C GLY A 244 -23.86 4.72 -12.06
N THR A 245 -23.79 3.51 -11.51
CA THR A 245 -22.63 3.00 -10.75
C THR A 245 -21.62 2.36 -11.68
N THR A 246 -20.33 2.56 -11.41
CA THR A 246 -19.23 1.78 -12.01
C THR A 246 -18.59 0.89 -10.94
N ILE A 247 -18.52 -0.42 -11.19
CA ILE A 247 -17.88 -1.36 -10.27
C ILE A 247 -16.41 -1.48 -10.65
N LEU A 248 -15.53 -1.16 -9.69
CA LEU A 248 -14.10 -1.38 -9.79
C LEU A 248 -13.70 -2.57 -8.90
N PRO A 249 -13.42 -3.75 -9.49
CA PRO A 249 -12.81 -4.86 -8.75
C PRO A 249 -11.40 -4.48 -8.36
N PHE A 250 -11.12 -4.42 -7.06
CA PHE A 250 -9.83 -4.01 -6.54
C PHE A 250 -9.18 -5.18 -5.79
N HIS A 251 -8.17 -5.76 -6.42
CA HIS A 251 -7.47 -6.94 -5.91
C HIS A 251 -6.42 -6.54 -4.88
N ARG A 252 -6.33 -7.34 -3.83
CA ARG A 252 -5.34 -7.16 -2.76
C ARG A 252 -4.72 -8.48 -2.35
N LEU A 253 -3.42 -8.47 -2.10
CA LEU A 253 -2.66 -9.58 -1.55
C LEU A 253 -2.39 -9.32 -0.07
N PHE A 254 -2.59 -10.35 0.75
CA PHE A 254 -2.38 -10.35 2.19
C PHE A 254 -1.39 -11.44 2.58
N MET A 255 -0.58 -11.15 3.58
CA MET A 255 0.42 -12.06 4.12
C MET A 255 0.53 -11.87 5.62
N VAL A 256 0.49 -12.97 6.38
CA VAL A 256 0.77 -13.01 7.82
C VAL A 256 1.83 -14.09 8.04
N ALA A 257 3.03 -13.66 8.35
CA ALA A 257 4.20 -14.51 8.53
C ALA A 257 4.64 -14.46 10.00
N ARG A 258 4.65 -15.60 10.70
CA ARG A 258 5.04 -15.69 12.12
C ARG A 258 6.37 -16.38 12.29
N MET A 259 7.28 -15.74 13.02
CA MET A 259 8.57 -16.28 13.39
C MET A 259 8.42 -17.47 14.37
N ALA A 260 9.39 -18.36 14.40
CA ALA A 260 9.46 -19.35 15.46
C ALA A 260 9.61 -18.66 16.83
N GLY A 261 8.90 -19.15 17.83
CA GLY A 261 9.11 -18.75 19.20
C GLY A 261 10.48 -19.20 19.73
N GLU A 262 10.88 -18.69 20.89
CA GLU A 262 12.03 -19.26 21.59
C GLU A 262 11.80 -20.75 21.81
N ARG A 263 12.81 -21.58 21.46
CA ARG A 263 12.77 -22.98 21.90
C ARG A 263 12.81 -22.97 23.41
N ALA A 264 11.80 -23.51 24.05
CA ALA A 264 11.90 -23.84 25.46
C ALA A 264 13.17 -24.71 25.60
N ILE A 265 14.17 -24.18 26.31
CA ILE A 265 15.33 -24.98 26.71
C ILE A 265 14.76 -26.02 27.69
N ALA A 266 14.64 -27.25 27.22
CA ALA A 266 14.24 -28.39 28.02
C ALA A 266 15.36 -28.80 28.96
#